data_3011c51292776267e38433e5c0f80f3e
#
_entry.id   3011c51292776267e38433e5c0f80f3e
#
_cell.length_a   1.000
_cell.length_b   1.000
_cell.length_c   1.000
_cell.angle_alpha   90.00
_cell.angle_beta   90.00
_cell.angle_gamma   90.00
#
_symmetry.space_group_name_H-M   'P 1'
#
loop_
_entity.id
_entity.type
_entity.pdbx_description
1 polymer ?
#
loop_
_entity_poly.entity_id
_entity_poly.type
_entity_poly.pdbx_seq_one_letter_code
_entity_poly.pdbx_strand_id
1 'polypeptide(L)'
;MKSLISSCLALVLALDGGAALGLPGTFAIDQVYSNANGNVQFVVVRDHGQQDCDASESHWAGQTLVSTGSAPQRTYVFPTDLSSCGTSGKRMLIATEGFAALGLVAPDYVIPNGFLQIPQGNLIFASVSSLSYTALPNDGVRAIDSRGHVIQNVATNFAGASASVVPTATPPNFQGLFYNAPPESEAGWGINFAHQGDVIFASWFSYDANGRAWWLTMTANKTTDNTYAGTLYETRGPAFNAVPFDPATISLLPVGDGTLTFTDVDHATFHYVVNGVDQTKSIVRQVFGPMPTCTWGAQTDPAIATNYQDLWWAAPAGAESGWGVNFTHQGDTIFATWFTYDFEDKPLWLSATLPKSAPQHYAGTVYRTTGPAFSAVPWDKTLVTVTAVGNLALDFTDGNHASFHYLLTLGTPPQTVDQTKKMTRQVFRSPGTVCTPA
;
A
#
# COMPACT_ATOMS: atom_id res chain seq x y z
N MET A 1 -48.53 -33.05 -80.29
CA MET A 1 -49.07 -31.81 -79.76
C MET A 1 -48.48 -31.59 -78.39
N LYS A 2 -48.00 -30.40 -78.18
CA LYS A 2 -47.45 -29.81 -76.91
C LYS A 2 -46.06 -30.25 -76.51
N SER A 3 -45.13 -29.41 -76.91
CA SER A 3 -43.76 -29.19 -76.43
C SER A 3 -43.71 -28.79 -74.98
N LEU A 4 -42.79 -29.35 -74.23
CA LEU A 4 -42.40 -28.86 -72.90
C LEU A 4 -40.90 -28.51 -72.99
N ILE A 5 -40.64 -27.22 -72.97
CA ILE A 5 -39.32 -26.64 -72.90
C ILE A 5 -38.90 -26.70 -71.44
N SER A 6 -37.83 -27.44 -71.12
CA SER A 6 -37.22 -27.48 -69.82
C SER A 6 -36.08 -26.44 -69.78
N SER A 7 -36.30 -25.35 -69.00
CA SER A 7 -35.24 -24.34 -68.74
C SER A 7 -34.34 -24.84 -67.62
N CYS A 8 -33.10 -25.14 -67.89
CA CYS A 8 -32.05 -25.35 -66.92
C CYS A 8 -31.60 -24.00 -66.36
N LEU A 9 -31.96 -23.70 -65.09
CA LEU A 9 -31.41 -22.58 -64.35
C LEU A 9 -30.09 -23.02 -63.74
N ALA A 10 -28.98 -22.53 -64.27
CA ALA A 10 -27.66 -22.73 -63.66
C ALA A 10 -27.53 -21.83 -62.49
N LEU A 11 -27.50 -22.40 -61.24
CA LEU A 11 -27.18 -21.75 -60.01
C LEU A 11 -25.65 -21.61 -59.92
N VAL A 12 -25.13 -20.41 -60.17
CA VAL A 12 -23.74 -20.07 -59.91
C VAL A 12 -23.62 -19.86 -58.42
N LEU A 13 -23.11 -20.84 -57.63
CA LEU A 13 -22.60 -20.67 -56.31
C LEU A 13 -21.30 -19.86 -56.40
N ALA A 14 -21.35 -18.59 -56.07
CA ALA A 14 -20.15 -17.83 -55.70
C ALA A 14 -19.60 -18.41 -54.39
N LEU A 15 -18.57 -19.22 -54.49
CA LEU A 15 -17.71 -19.54 -53.35
C LEU A 15 -16.92 -18.25 -53.04
N ASP A 16 -17.40 -17.47 -52.11
CA ASP A 16 -16.54 -16.53 -51.42
C ASP A 16 -15.46 -17.35 -50.73
N GLY A 17 -14.30 -17.44 -51.37
CA GLY A 17 -13.09 -17.95 -50.76
C GLY A 17 -12.63 -16.98 -49.68
N GLY A 18 -13.22 -17.09 -48.50
CA GLY A 18 -12.61 -16.54 -47.32
C GLY A 18 -11.22 -17.15 -47.21
N ALA A 19 -10.18 -16.35 -47.41
CA ALA A 19 -8.82 -16.77 -47.15
C ALA A 19 -8.81 -17.32 -45.70
N ALA A 20 -8.50 -18.61 -45.57
CA ALA A 20 -8.23 -19.17 -44.25
C ALA A 20 -7.08 -18.34 -43.66
N LEU A 21 -7.38 -17.51 -42.68
CA LEU A 21 -6.37 -16.74 -41.96
C LEU A 21 -5.39 -17.76 -41.36
N GLY A 22 -4.12 -17.71 -41.79
CA GLY A 22 -3.07 -18.58 -41.27
C GLY A 22 -3.03 -18.42 -39.75
N LEU A 23 -2.91 -19.52 -39.03
CA LEU A 23 -2.72 -19.51 -37.59
C LEU A 23 -1.23 -19.58 -37.30
N PRO A 24 -0.70 -18.89 -36.28
CA PRO A 24 0.68 -19.03 -35.83
C PRO A 24 0.89 -20.38 -35.12
N GLY A 25 0.76 -21.47 -35.89
CA GLY A 25 0.61 -22.85 -35.40
C GLY A 25 1.83 -23.42 -34.73
N THR A 26 3.01 -22.87 -34.99
CA THR A 26 4.27 -23.31 -34.37
C THR A 26 4.64 -22.53 -33.13
N PHE A 27 3.88 -21.48 -32.80
CA PHE A 27 4.12 -20.72 -31.56
C PHE A 27 3.52 -21.40 -30.32
N ALA A 28 4.30 -21.45 -29.27
CA ALA A 28 3.85 -21.92 -27.95
C ALA A 28 4.21 -20.94 -26.83
N ILE A 29 3.40 -20.93 -25.80
CA ILE A 29 3.71 -20.17 -24.57
C ILE A 29 4.99 -20.74 -23.97
N ASP A 30 6.03 -19.92 -23.85
CA ASP A 30 7.36 -20.26 -23.35
C ASP A 30 7.54 -19.85 -21.89
N GLN A 31 7.03 -18.66 -21.52
CA GLN A 31 7.15 -18.14 -20.17
C GLN A 31 5.97 -17.22 -19.78
N VAL A 32 5.59 -17.27 -18.50
CA VAL A 32 4.56 -16.39 -17.91
C VAL A 32 5.06 -15.81 -16.59
N TYR A 33 4.92 -14.50 -16.45
CA TYR A 33 5.38 -13.74 -15.27
C TYR A 33 4.31 -12.79 -14.75
N SER A 34 4.26 -12.61 -13.43
CA SER A 34 3.49 -11.57 -12.77
C SER A 34 4.20 -11.07 -11.50
N ASN A 35 4.12 -9.76 -11.24
CA ASN A 35 4.41 -9.23 -9.91
C ASN A 35 3.19 -9.36 -8.98
N ALA A 36 3.35 -9.00 -7.70
CA ALA A 36 2.34 -9.20 -6.66
C ALA A 36 0.97 -8.53 -6.96
N ASN A 37 0.97 -7.33 -7.53
CA ASN A 37 -0.25 -6.56 -7.80
C ASN A 37 -0.79 -6.73 -9.22
N GLY A 38 -0.13 -7.54 -10.07
CA GLY A 38 -0.54 -7.77 -11.46
C GLY A 38 -0.32 -6.60 -12.42
N ASN A 39 0.30 -5.51 -12.00
CA ASN A 39 0.56 -4.37 -12.89
C ASN A 39 1.71 -4.65 -13.85
N VAL A 40 2.71 -5.42 -13.42
CA VAL A 40 3.85 -5.82 -14.23
C VAL A 40 3.71 -7.30 -14.55
N GLN A 41 3.22 -7.60 -15.75
CA GLN A 41 3.01 -8.98 -16.22
C GLN A 41 3.56 -9.10 -17.64
N PHE A 42 4.03 -10.30 -17.99
CA PHE A 42 4.34 -10.61 -19.38
C PHE A 42 4.14 -12.09 -19.71
N VAL A 43 3.94 -12.33 -20.99
CA VAL A 43 3.95 -13.63 -21.63
C VAL A 43 5.01 -13.59 -22.73
N VAL A 44 5.90 -14.58 -22.72
CA VAL A 44 6.76 -14.85 -23.88
C VAL A 44 6.19 -16.05 -24.60
N VAL A 45 5.93 -15.89 -25.88
CA VAL A 45 5.64 -17.02 -26.78
C VAL A 45 6.83 -17.24 -27.69
N ARG A 46 7.12 -18.49 -28.04
CA ARG A 46 8.26 -18.87 -28.85
C ARG A 46 7.83 -19.68 -30.08
N ASP A 47 8.38 -19.36 -31.24
CA ASP A 47 8.24 -20.16 -32.45
C ASP A 47 9.15 -21.40 -32.36
N HIS A 48 8.56 -22.58 -32.53
CA HIS A 48 9.23 -23.87 -32.61
C HIS A 48 9.34 -24.39 -34.05
N GLY A 49 8.87 -23.62 -35.04
CA GLY A 49 8.98 -23.94 -36.46
C GLY A 49 10.43 -24.00 -36.92
N GLN A 50 10.64 -24.81 -37.97
CA GLN A 50 11.97 -24.99 -38.57
C GLN A 50 12.12 -24.19 -39.88
N GLN A 51 11.06 -23.51 -40.32
CA GLN A 51 11.01 -22.79 -41.57
C GLN A 51 11.23 -21.31 -41.37
N ASP A 52 12.24 -20.73 -42.03
CA ASP A 52 12.69 -19.36 -41.77
C ASP A 52 11.68 -18.29 -42.19
N CYS A 53 10.79 -18.57 -43.17
CA CYS A 53 9.77 -17.61 -43.59
C CYS A 53 8.49 -18.36 -43.98
N ASP A 54 7.62 -18.54 -42.98
CA ASP A 54 6.25 -18.97 -43.18
C ASP A 54 5.31 -17.79 -42.92
N ALA A 55 4.62 -17.32 -43.97
CA ALA A 55 3.73 -16.18 -43.86
C ALA A 55 2.56 -16.46 -42.89
N SER A 56 2.17 -17.72 -42.67
CA SER A 56 1.13 -18.09 -41.73
C SER A 56 1.55 -17.84 -40.29
N GLU A 57 2.81 -18.06 -39.96
CA GLU A 57 3.35 -17.86 -38.58
C GLU A 57 3.48 -16.37 -38.21
N SER A 58 3.61 -15.48 -39.18
CA SER A 58 3.62 -14.03 -38.95
C SER A 58 2.24 -13.40 -38.83
N HIS A 59 1.18 -14.14 -39.16
CA HIS A 59 -0.19 -13.63 -39.25
C HIS A 59 -0.89 -13.63 -37.86
N TRP A 60 -0.68 -12.56 -37.10
CA TRP A 60 -1.19 -12.40 -35.74
C TRP A 60 -2.43 -11.50 -35.67
N ALA A 61 -2.65 -10.61 -36.61
CA ALA A 61 -3.81 -9.72 -36.64
C ALA A 61 -5.13 -10.51 -36.53
N GLY A 62 -5.96 -10.14 -35.54
CA GLY A 62 -7.22 -10.81 -35.28
C GLY A 62 -7.12 -12.08 -34.41
N GLN A 63 -5.93 -12.63 -34.18
CA GLN A 63 -5.73 -13.71 -33.21
C GLN A 63 -5.92 -13.20 -31.75
N THR A 64 -6.07 -14.12 -30.81
CA THR A 64 -6.38 -13.74 -29.41
C THR A 64 -5.41 -14.32 -28.40
N LEU A 65 -5.18 -13.56 -27.34
CA LEU A 65 -4.66 -14.05 -26.07
C LEU A 65 -5.81 -14.01 -25.06
N VAL A 66 -6.11 -15.14 -24.43
CA VAL A 66 -7.23 -15.28 -23.47
C VAL A 66 -6.70 -15.73 -22.14
N SER A 67 -7.07 -15.01 -21.07
CA SER A 67 -6.76 -15.36 -19.68
C SER A 67 -8.05 -15.64 -18.90
N THR A 68 -8.14 -16.82 -18.30
CA THR A 68 -9.27 -17.26 -17.49
C THR A 68 -8.81 -17.72 -16.12
N GLY A 69 -9.69 -17.63 -15.10
CA GLY A 69 -9.39 -18.02 -13.74
C GLY A 69 -10.55 -17.69 -12.79
N SER A 70 -10.25 -17.24 -11.58
CA SER A 70 -11.26 -16.87 -10.58
C SER A 70 -11.99 -15.54 -10.87
N ALA A 71 -11.35 -14.63 -11.59
CA ALA A 71 -11.96 -13.37 -12.04
C ALA A 71 -12.55 -13.54 -13.48
N PRO A 72 -13.35 -12.56 -13.97
CA PRO A 72 -13.89 -12.60 -15.33
C PRO A 72 -12.81 -12.81 -16.38
N GLN A 73 -13.15 -13.56 -17.42
CA GLN A 73 -12.28 -13.80 -18.57
C GLN A 73 -11.81 -12.48 -19.18
N ARG A 74 -10.54 -12.43 -19.55
CA ARG A 74 -9.92 -11.32 -20.27
C ARG A 74 -9.43 -11.79 -21.63
N THR A 75 -9.71 -11.01 -22.66
CA THR A 75 -9.35 -11.32 -24.04
C THR A 75 -8.65 -10.12 -24.65
N TYR A 76 -7.50 -10.34 -25.22
CA TYR A 76 -6.76 -9.37 -26.03
C TYR A 76 -6.75 -9.85 -27.47
N VAL A 77 -7.10 -8.98 -28.41
CA VAL A 77 -7.06 -9.24 -29.85
C VAL A 77 -5.83 -8.56 -30.41
N PHE A 78 -4.95 -9.29 -31.08
CA PHE A 78 -3.75 -8.72 -31.67
C PHE A 78 -4.11 -7.76 -32.79
N PRO A 79 -3.64 -6.50 -32.76
CA PRO A 79 -4.07 -5.49 -33.75
C PRO A 79 -3.33 -5.57 -35.06
N THR A 80 -2.15 -6.16 -35.11
CA THR A 80 -1.25 -6.18 -36.26
C THR A 80 -0.55 -7.52 -36.38
N ASP A 81 -0.10 -7.83 -37.60
CA ASP A 81 0.82 -8.94 -37.88
C ASP A 81 2.23 -8.65 -37.38
N LEU A 82 3.07 -9.67 -37.28
CA LEU A 82 4.48 -9.51 -37.01
C LEU A 82 5.17 -8.76 -38.15
N SER A 83 6.21 -8.04 -37.84
CA SER A 83 6.95 -7.21 -38.81
C SER A 83 7.76 -8.00 -39.84
N SER A 84 7.91 -9.31 -39.65
CA SER A 84 8.69 -10.20 -40.52
C SER A 84 8.16 -11.63 -40.43
N CYS A 85 8.25 -12.37 -41.55
CA CYS A 85 7.97 -13.81 -41.60
C CYS A 85 9.12 -14.69 -41.08
N GLY A 86 10.30 -14.12 -40.83
CA GLY A 86 11.43 -14.86 -40.26
C GLY A 86 11.27 -15.06 -38.75
N THR A 87 10.40 -16.00 -38.36
CA THR A 87 9.96 -16.23 -36.97
C THR A 87 10.68 -17.41 -36.31
N SER A 88 11.31 -18.31 -37.09
CA SER A 88 11.91 -19.55 -36.58
C SER A 88 12.82 -19.33 -35.35
N GLY A 89 12.48 -19.98 -34.26
CA GLY A 89 13.20 -19.90 -32.97
C GLY A 89 13.07 -18.58 -32.23
N LYS A 90 12.41 -17.58 -32.80
CA LYS A 90 12.23 -16.25 -32.18
C LYS A 90 11.20 -16.26 -31.04
N ARG A 91 11.31 -15.27 -30.21
CA ARG A 91 10.39 -14.99 -29.10
C ARG A 91 9.61 -13.71 -29.34
N MET A 92 8.39 -13.67 -28.85
CA MET A 92 7.52 -12.49 -28.85
C MET A 92 7.17 -12.15 -27.43
N LEU A 93 7.29 -10.87 -27.10
CA LEU A 93 6.97 -10.33 -25.79
C LEU A 93 5.60 -9.64 -25.81
N ILE A 94 4.65 -10.21 -25.09
CA ILE A 94 3.34 -9.63 -24.83
C ILE A 94 3.34 -9.19 -23.37
N ALA A 95 3.26 -7.89 -23.10
CA ALA A 95 3.43 -7.40 -21.74
C ALA A 95 2.46 -6.26 -21.40
N THR A 96 2.24 -6.06 -20.10
CA THR A 96 1.34 -5.01 -19.60
C THR A 96 1.93 -3.61 -19.79
N GLU A 97 1.04 -2.60 -19.73
CA GLU A 97 1.43 -1.17 -19.72
C GLU A 97 2.44 -0.89 -18.60
N GLY A 98 2.23 -1.48 -17.39
CA GLY A 98 3.17 -1.34 -16.28
C GLY A 98 4.54 -1.95 -16.55
N PHE A 99 4.63 -3.06 -17.31
CA PHE A 99 5.91 -3.59 -17.77
C PHE A 99 6.57 -2.64 -18.79
N ALA A 100 5.79 -2.17 -19.77
CA ALA A 100 6.30 -1.24 -20.80
C ALA A 100 6.87 0.04 -20.17
N ALA A 101 6.25 0.54 -19.11
CA ALA A 101 6.70 1.72 -18.37
C ALA A 101 8.05 1.52 -17.66
N LEU A 102 8.51 0.27 -17.42
CA LEU A 102 9.83 0.01 -16.84
C LEU A 102 10.98 0.33 -17.83
N GLY A 103 10.70 0.38 -19.14
CA GLY A 103 11.70 0.69 -20.16
C GLY A 103 12.83 -0.37 -20.29
N LEU A 104 12.64 -1.59 -19.76
CA LEU A 104 13.66 -2.65 -19.79
C LEU A 104 13.83 -3.26 -21.18
N VAL A 105 12.72 -3.67 -21.75
CA VAL A 105 12.60 -4.23 -23.12
C VAL A 105 11.29 -3.73 -23.69
N ALA A 106 11.28 -3.23 -24.92
CA ALA A 106 10.04 -2.83 -25.59
C ALA A 106 9.18 -4.08 -25.89
N PRO A 107 7.94 -4.19 -25.40
CA PRO A 107 7.05 -5.27 -25.79
C PRO A 107 6.70 -5.21 -27.27
N ASP A 108 6.51 -6.37 -27.89
CA ASP A 108 5.96 -6.45 -29.25
C ASP A 108 4.46 -6.11 -29.27
N TYR A 109 3.76 -6.46 -28.17
CA TYR A 109 2.36 -6.11 -27.94
C TYR A 109 2.14 -5.68 -26.49
N VAL A 110 1.31 -4.65 -26.31
CA VAL A 110 0.98 -4.11 -24.97
C VAL A 110 -0.47 -4.51 -24.62
N ILE A 111 -0.63 -5.11 -23.46
CA ILE A 111 -1.92 -5.53 -22.89
C ILE A 111 -2.24 -4.73 -21.62
N PRO A 112 -3.52 -4.62 -21.20
CA PRO A 112 -3.89 -3.94 -19.97
C PRO A 112 -3.25 -4.55 -18.71
N ASN A 113 -3.02 -3.72 -17.71
CA ASN A 113 -2.57 -4.18 -16.40
C ASN A 113 -3.55 -5.19 -15.78
N GLY A 114 -3.00 -6.18 -15.07
CA GLY A 114 -3.79 -7.22 -14.44
C GLY A 114 -4.38 -8.24 -15.41
N PHE A 115 -3.88 -8.36 -16.63
CA PHE A 115 -4.43 -9.26 -17.67
C PHE A 115 -4.36 -10.73 -17.25
N LEU A 116 -3.23 -11.18 -16.71
CA LEU A 116 -3.09 -12.55 -16.20
C LEU A 116 -3.82 -12.73 -14.89
N GLN A 117 -4.51 -13.84 -14.73
CA GLN A 117 -5.13 -14.25 -13.47
C GLN A 117 -4.05 -14.72 -12.50
N ILE A 118 -4.10 -14.26 -11.24
CA ILE A 118 -3.15 -14.67 -10.19
C ILE A 118 -3.92 -15.06 -8.92
N PRO A 119 -3.43 -16.04 -8.14
CA PRO A 119 -2.23 -16.85 -8.36
C PRO A 119 -2.43 -18.00 -9.34
N GLN A 120 -3.65 -18.29 -9.78
CA GLN A 120 -4.01 -19.42 -10.64
C GLN A 120 -4.82 -18.99 -11.86
N GLY A 121 -4.66 -19.69 -12.96
CA GLY A 121 -5.38 -19.38 -14.17
C GLY A 121 -5.04 -20.32 -15.33
N ASN A 122 -5.68 -20.04 -16.46
CA ASN A 122 -5.38 -20.67 -17.74
C ASN A 122 -5.20 -19.58 -18.81
N LEU A 123 -4.13 -19.69 -19.57
CA LEU A 123 -3.78 -18.80 -20.66
C LEU A 123 -3.86 -19.55 -21.98
N ILE A 124 -4.53 -18.97 -22.98
CA ILE A 124 -4.70 -19.56 -24.31
C ILE A 124 -4.20 -18.55 -25.33
N PHE A 125 -3.25 -18.94 -26.16
CA PHE A 125 -2.71 -18.15 -27.27
C PHE A 125 -3.22 -18.69 -28.60
N ALA A 126 -3.89 -17.85 -29.38
CA ALA A 126 -4.37 -18.10 -30.76
C ALA A 126 -5.09 -19.47 -30.96
N SER A 127 -5.64 -20.06 -29.93
CA SER A 127 -6.20 -21.42 -29.89
C SER A 127 -5.20 -22.53 -30.24
N VAL A 128 -3.91 -22.24 -30.38
CA VAL A 128 -2.85 -23.19 -30.76
C VAL A 128 -1.99 -23.62 -29.54
N SER A 129 -1.87 -22.78 -28.54
CA SER A 129 -1.11 -23.09 -27.31
C SER A 129 -1.89 -22.69 -26.07
N SER A 130 -1.79 -23.51 -25.00
CA SER A 130 -2.39 -23.19 -23.71
C SER A 130 -1.48 -23.59 -22.55
N LEU A 131 -1.58 -22.83 -21.45
CA LEU A 131 -0.87 -23.10 -20.22
C LEU A 131 -1.80 -22.90 -19.03
N SER A 132 -2.06 -23.96 -18.28
CA SER A 132 -2.76 -23.90 -16.99
C SER A 132 -1.76 -23.86 -15.86
N TYR A 133 -1.98 -22.98 -14.89
CA TYR A 133 -1.13 -22.85 -13.71
C TYR A 133 -1.96 -22.71 -12.44
N THR A 134 -1.50 -23.35 -11.36
CA THR A 134 -2.15 -23.36 -10.03
C THR A 134 -1.46 -22.42 -9.03
N ALA A 135 -0.21 -22.02 -9.34
CA ALA A 135 0.59 -21.14 -8.48
C ALA A 135 1.60 -20.36 -9.34
N LEU A 136 1.13 -19.29 -10.01
CA LEU A 136 2.06 -18.36 -10.66
C LEU A 136 2.80 -17.58 -9.58
N PRO A 137 4.15 -17.62 -9.53
CA PRO A 137 4.91 -16.78 -8.60
C PRO A 137 4.56 -15.31 -8.80
N ASN A 138 4.40 -14.59 -7.70
CA ASN A 138 4.10 -13.16 -7.70
C ASN A 138 5.11 -12.36 -6.87
N ASP A 139 6.29 -12.95 -6.63
CA ASP A 139 7.39 -12.38 -5.86
C ASP A 139 8.19 -11.30 -6.60
N GLY A 140 7.84 -11.03 -7.85
CA GLY A 140 8.55 -10.06 -8.69
C GLY A 140 9.90 -10.55 -9.26
N VAL A 141 10.32 -11.79 -8.96
CA VAL A 141 11.59 -12.38 -9.41
C VAL A 141 11.37 -13.55 -10.35
N ARG A 142 10.42 -14.42 -10.02
CA ARG A 142 10.24 -15.72 -10.66
C ARG A 142 9.10 -15.72 -11.63
N ALA A 143 9.24 -16.53 -12.68
CA ALA A 143 8.24 -16.83 -13.69
C ALA A 143 7.98 -18.34 -13.71
N ILE A 144 7.06 -18.79 -14.56
CA ILE A 144 6.92 -20.21 -14.91
C ILE A 144 7.22 -20.46 -16.37
N ASP A 145 7.78 -21.62 -16.69
CA ASP A 145 7.95 -22.11 -18.07
C ASP A 145 6.67 -22.75 -18.62
N SER A 146 6.71 -23.22 -19.85
CA SER A 146 5.62 -23.92 -20.54
C SER A 146 5.16 -25.21 -19.84
N ARG A 147 5.90 -25.74 -18.89
CA ARG A 147 5.59 -26.94 -18.10
C ARG A 147 5.11 -26.60 -16.68
N GLY A 148 5.04 -25.30 -16.35
CA GLY A 148 4.71 -24.83 -15.01
C GLY A 148 5.85 -24.87 -14.00
N HIS A 149 7.10 -25.16 -14.45
CA HIS A 149 8.23 -25.10 -13.54
C HIS A 149 8.62 -23.66 -13.25
N VAL A 150 8.97 -23.39 -12.00
CA VAL A 150 9.44 -22.07 -11.57
C VAL A 150 10.83 -21.81 -12.11
N ILE A 151 11.00 -20.72 -12.83
CA ILE A 151 12.24 -20.25 -13.44
C ILE A 151 12.50 -18.80 -13.12
N GLN A 152 13.70 -18.29 -13.41
CA GLN A 152 13.96 -16.86 -13.40
C GLN A 152 13.21 -16.19 -14.56
N ASN A 153 12.63 -15.00 -14.31
CA ASN A 153 11.95 -14.28 -15.39
C ASN A 153 12.95 -13.71 -16.39
N VAL A 154 12.63 -13.85 -17.70
CA VAL A 154 13.40 -13.26 -18.79
C VAL A 154 12.44 -12.84 -19.89
N ALA A 155 12.09 -11.56 -19.92
CA ALA A 155 11.32 -10.97 -21.02
C ALA A 155 12.19 -10.89 -22.27
N THR A 156 11.75 -11.46 -23.40
CA THR A 156 12.49 -11.44 -24.68
C THR A 156 11.54 -11.07 -25.79
N ASN A 157 11.84 -10.00 -26.54
CA ASN A 157 11.03 -9.53 -27.66
C ASN A 157 11.47 -10.12 -29.02
N PHE A 158 10.72 -9.81 -30.09
CA PHE A 158 10.97 -10.28 -31.44
C PHE A 158 12.32 -9.85 -32.02
N ALA A 159 12.81 -8.69 -31.63
CA ALA A 159 14.15 -8.20 -31.99
C ALA A 159 15.28 -8.96 -31.29
N GLY A 160 14.96 -9.81 -30.31
CA GLY A 160 15.92 -10.56 -29.51
C GLY A 160 16.48 -9.80 -28.30
N ALA A 161 15.98 -8.59 -28.02
CA ALA A 161 16.33 -7.89 -26.79
C ALA A 161 15.74 -8.62 -25.57
N SER A 162 16.53 -8.77 -24.53
CA SER A 162 16.15 -9.51 -23.33
C SER A 162 16.50 -8.75 -22.05
N ALA A 163 15.63 -8.79 -21.06
CA ALA A 163 15.92 -8.35 -19.70
C ALA A 163 15.06 -9.10 -18.68
N SER A 164 15.53 -9.14 -17.43
CA SER A 164 14.75 -9.65 -16.30
C SER A 164 14.15 -8.48 -15.54
N VAL A 165 12.89 -8.63 -15.11
CA VAL A 165 12.32 -7.75 -14.09
C VAL A 165 13.05 -8.07 -12.80
N VAL A 166 13.75 -7.09 -12.26
CA VAL A 166 14.32 -7.17 -10.93
C VAL A 166 13.37 -6.39 -10.02
N PRO A 167 12.91 -6.93 -8.89
CA PRO A 167 12.12 -6.14 -7.97
C PRO A 167 12.93 -4.89 -7.63
N THR A 168 12.40 -3.72 -7.90
CA THR A 168 12.84 -2.55 -7.18
C THR A 168 12.63 -2.88 -5.72
N ALA A 169 13.69 -2.86 -4.92
CA ALA A 169 13.56 -3.06 -3.48
C ALA A 169 12.41 -2.17 -3.01
N THR A 170 11.38 -2.76 -2.41
CA THR A 170 10.25 -1.97 -1.89
C THR A 170 10.86 -0.93 -0.95
N PRO A 171 10.68 0.36 -1.19
CA PRO A 171 11.26 1.37 -0.32
C PRO A 171 10.88 1.06 1.12
N PRO A 172 11.81 1.20 2.08
CA PRO A 172 11.52 0.91 3.47
C PRO A 172 10.36 1.79 3.93
N ASN A 173 9.42 1.21 4.67
CA ASN A 173 8.33 1.94 5.28
C ASN A 173 8.56 2.00 6.80
N PHE A 174 8.66 3.22 7.32
CA PHE A 174 8.98 3.49 8.72
C PHE A 174 7.73 3.69 9.60
N GLN A 175 6.53 3.42 9.08
CA GLN A 175 5.28 3.57 9.83
C GLN A 175 5.28 2.77 11.13
N GLY A 176 4.90 3.42 12.25
CA GLY A 176 4.81 2.80 13.56
C GLY A 176 5.17 3.73 14.70
N LEU A 177 5.22 3.19 15.90
CA LEU A 177 5.61 3.89 17.13
C LEU A 177 7.08 3.64 17.43
N PHE A 178 7.80 4.71 17.72
CA PHE A 178 9.21 4.70 18.14
C PHE A 178 9.36 5.38 19.51
N TYR A 179 10.36 4.97 20.25
CA TYR A 179 10.70 5.54 21.56
C TYR A 179 12.22 5.47 21.79
N ASN A 180 12.71 5.93 22.92
CA ASN A 180 14.14 6.06 23.16
C ASN A 180 14.88 4.69 23.12
N ALA A 181 16.06 4.69 22.54
CA ALA A 181 17.00 3.56 22.56
C ALA A 181 18.12 3.80 23.61
N PRO A 182 18.56 2.77 24.37
CA PRO A 182 18.00 1.42 24.34
C PRO A 182 16.58 1.37 24.93
N PRO A 183 15.78 0.35 24.60
CA PRO A 183 14.42 0.20 25.11
C PRO A 183 14.32 0.41 26.62
N GLU A 184 13.24 1.07 27.08
CA GLU A 184 12.95 1.38 28.48
C GLU A 184 13.91 2.35 29.18
N SER A 185 14.90 2.92 28.49
CA SER A 185 15.84 3.87 29.11
C SER A 185 15.16 5.19 29.45
N GLU A 186 14.25 5.69 28.60
CA GLU A 186 13.48 6.91 28.82
C GLU A 186 11.97 6.64 28.61
N ALA A 187 11.38 5.73 29.38
CA ALA A 187 9.95 5.45 29.27
C ALA A 187 9.11 6.70 29.57
N GLY A 188 7.97 6.83 28.86
CA GLY A 188 6.99 7.90 29.08
C GLY A 188 6.82 8.90 27.93
N TRP A 189 7.66 8.82 26.89
CA TRP A 189 7.51 9.60 25.66
C TRP A 189 7.69 8.72 24.41
N GLY A 190 7.28 9.20 23.27
CA GLY A 190 7.47 8.51 22.00
C GLY A 190 7.09 9.36 20.79
N ILE A 191 7.29 8.83 19.62
CA ILE A 191 6.97 9.47 18.36
C ILE A 191 6.32 8.45 17.42
N ASN A 192 5.13 8.77 16.93
CA ASN A 192 4.42 7.96 15.93
C ASN A 192 4.76 8.46 14.54
N PHE A 193 4.98 7.54 13.62
CA PHE A 193 5.16 7.83 12.20
C PHE A 193 4.00 7.25 11.39
N ALA A 194 3.26 8.11 10.68
CA ALA A 194 2.46 7.73 9.53
C ALA A 194 3.30 8.02 8.29
N HIS A 195 3.68 6.98 7.54
CA HIS A 195 4.63 7.09 6.43
C HIS A 195 3.94 6.76 5.11
N GLN A 196 3.77 7.75 4.24
CA GLN A 196 3.12 7.62 2.93
C GLN A 196 3.99 8.22 1.83
N GLY A 197 4.60 7.36 1.01
CA GLY A 197 5.52 7.76 -0.05
C GLY A 197 6.80 8.41 0.50
N ASP A 198 7.06 9.64 0.08
CA ASP A 198 8.24 10.42 0.51
C ASP A 198 7.95 11.35 1.70
N VAL A 199 6.85 11.12 2.41
CA VAL A 199 6.42 11.96 3.53
C VAL A 199 6.15 11.11 4.77
N ILE A 200 6.72 11.55 5.90
CA ILE A 200 6.37 11.05 7.23
C ILE A 200 5.61 12.16 7.96
N PHE A 201 4.37 11.88 8.38
CA PHE A 201 3.70 12.69 9.37
C PHE A 201 4.06 12.13 10.75
N ALA A 202 4.82 12.90 11.52
CA ALA A 202 5.28 12.53 12.84
C ALA A 202 4.43 13.21 13.91
N SER A 203 3.99 12.43 14.90
CA SER A 203 3.31 12.94 16.12
C SER A 203 4.16 12.59 17.32
N TRP A 204 4.90 13.57 17.81
CA TRP A 204 5.78 13.42 18.98
C TRP A 204 5.04 13.78 20.25
N PHE A 205 4.93 12.86 21.18
CA PHE A 205 4.31 13.04 22.48
C PHE A 205 5.37 12.99 23.60
N SER A 206 5.31 13.97 24.48
CA SER A 206 6.23 14.17 25.59
C SER A 206 5.55 15.06 26.65
N TYR A 207 6.34 15.86 27.36
CA TYR A 207 5.84 16.76 28.40
C TYR A 207 6.47 18.15 28.25
N ASP A 208 5.68 19.18 28.56
CA ASP A 208 6.14 20.57 28.60
C ASP A 208 7.12 20.82 29.77
N ALA A 209 7.61 22.04 29.88
CA ALA A 209 8.52 22.44 30.97
C ALA A 209 7.92 22.28 32.38
N ASN A 210 6.59 22.13 32.49
CA ASN A 210 5.88 21.93 33.77
C ASN A 210 5.50 20.47 34.01
N GLY A 211 5.95 19.55 33.12
CA GLY A 211 5.65 18.12 33.21
C GLY A 211 4.23 17.74 32.80
N ARG A 212 3.48 18.63 32.08
CA ARG A 212 2.17 18.33 31.54
C ARG A 212 2.29 17.63 30.21
N ALA A 213 1.31 16.79 29.86
CA ALA A 213 1.20 16.19 28.54
C ALA A 213 1.31 17.26 27.45
N TRP A 214 2.22 17.07 26.51
CA TRP A 214 2.51 17.98 25.42
C TRP A 214 2.84 17.18 24.15
N TRP A 215 2.35 17.61 23.00
CA TRP A 215 2.62 16.95 21.75
C TRP A 215 2.88 17.95 20.62
N LEU A 216 3.72 17.53 19.69
CA LEU A 216 4.09 18.28 18.50
C LEU A 216 3.83 17.45 17.24
N THR A 217 3.53 18.13 16.14
CA THR A 217 3.43 17.49 14.83
C THR A 217 4.53 17.98 13.90
N MET A 218 4.91 17.13 12.96
CA MET A 218 5.85 17.46 11.90
C MET A 218 5.45 16.74 10.61
N THR A 219 5.29 17.50 9.54
CA THR A 219 5.28 16.94 8.19
C THR A 219 6.71 16.91 7.70
N ALA A 220 7.35 15.75 7.81
CA ALA A 220 8.74 15.54 7.42
C ALA A 220 8.81 15.04 5.98
N ASN A 221 9.42 15.82 5.11
CA ASN A 221 9.67 15.45 3.73
C ASN A 221 11.01 14.73 3.60
N LYS A 222 11.07 13.75 2.70
CA LYS A 222 12.30 13.04 2.38
C LYS A 222 13.33 14.01 1.82
N THR A 223 14.53 14.01 2.41
CA THR A 223 15.68 14.82 1.95
C THR A 223 16.78 13.97 1.33
N THR A 224 16.96 12.75 1.85
CA THR A 224 17.80 11.68 1.27
C THR A 224 17.09 10.36 1.43
N ASP A 225 17.69 9.24 0.99
CA ASP A 225 17.02 7.92 1.04
C ASP A 225 16.55 7.50 2.41
N ASN A 226 17.23 7.90 3.48
CA ASN A 226 16.90 7.52 4.85
C ASN A 226 16.68 8.72 5.78
N THR A 227 16.60 9.95 5.24
CA THR A 227 16.48 11.16 6.05
C THR A 227 15.22 11.95 5.68
N TYR A 228 14.48 12.36 6.71
CA TYR A 228 13.25 13.14 6.60
C TYR A 228 13.35 14.34 7.55
N ALA A 229 12.95 15.52 7.09
CA ALA A 229 13.03 16.75 7.89
C ALA A 229 11.80 17.63 7.70
N GLY A 230 11.46 18.40 8.73
CA GLY A 230 10.34 19.33 8.70
C GLY A 230 10.27 20.22 9.93
N THR A 231 9.39 21.21 9.89
CA THR A 231 9.12 22.11 11.01
C THR A 231 8.21 21.43 12.02
N LEU A 232 8.53 21.57 13.29
CA LEU A 232 7.74 21.10 14.43
C LEU A 232 6.76 22.17 14.87
N TYR A 233 5.49 21.78 15.01
CA TYR A 233 4.41 22.67 15.40
C TYR A 233 3.78 22.22 16.72
N GLU A 234 3.61 23.17 17.65
CA GLU A 234 2.61 23.05 18.74
C GLU A 234 1.24 23.44 18.16
N THR A 235 0.20 22.73 18.55
CA THR A 235 -1.16 23.04 18.16
C THR A 235 -2.01 23.32 19.39
N ARG A 236 -3.01 24.20 19.25
CA ARG A 236 -4.07 24.45 20.24
C ARG A 236 -5.42 24.43 19.55
N GLY A 237 -6.44 24.01 20.24
CA GLY A 237 -7.78 23.90 19.63
C GLY A 237 -8.85 23.56 20.64
N PRO A 238 -10.09 23.38 20.15
CA PRO A 238 -11.25 23.08 21.00
C PRO A 238 -11.02 21.83 21.83
N ALA A 239 -11.54 21.82 23.06
CA ALA A 239 -11.47 20.68 23.97
C ALA A 239 -11.94 19.39 23.30
N PHE A 240 -11.37 18.24 23.68
CA PHE A 240 -11.63 16.92 23.10
C PHE A 240 -13.13 16.54 23.04
N ASN A 241 -13.98 17.15 23.87
CA ASN A 241 -15.42 16.92 23.93
C ASN A 241 -16.25 18.00 23.25
N ALA A 242 -15.65 18.97 22.58
CA ALA A 242 -16.37 20.05 21.90
C ALA A 242 -17.35 19.50 20.85
N VAL A 243 -18.60 20.01 20.87
CA VAL A 243 -19.66 19.70 19.90
C VAL A 243 -20.39 20.99 19.52
N PRO A 244 -20.25 21.48 18.28
CA PRO A 244 -19.34 20.97 17.25
C PRO A 244 -17.87 21.22 17.58
N PHE A 245 -16.98 20.37 17.05
CA PHE A 245 -15.56 20.67 17.03
C PHE A 245 -15.28 21.58 15.83
N ASP A 246 -14.84 22.83 16.09
CA ASP A 246 -14.59 23.81 15.02
C ASP A 246 -13.11 23.83 14.62
N PRO A 247 -12.73 23.25 13.48
CA PRO A 247 -11.34 23.23 13.02
C PRO A 247 -10.79 24.62 12.68
N ALA A 248 -11.66 25.63 12.46
CA ALA A 248 -11.21 26.99 12.16
C ALA A 248 -10.55 27.70 13.37
N THR A 249 -10.76 27.18 14.58
CA THR A 249 -10.17 27.71 15.81
C THR A 249 -8.80 27.09 16.12
N ILE A 250 -8.35 26.10 15.34
CA ILE A 250 -7.03 25.49 15.53
C ILE A 250 -5.93 26.52 15.24
N SER A 251 -5.02 26.65 16.17
CA SER A 251 -3.79 27.44 15.98
C SER A 251 -2.58 26.51 15.81
N LEU A 252 -1.73 26.87 14.88
CA LEU A 252 -0.45 26.20 14.59
C LEU A 252 0.69 27.16 14.92
N LEU A 253 1.50 26.81 15.91
CA LEU A 253 2.66 27.61 16.32
C LEU A 253 3.94 26.84 15.93
N PRO A 254 4.79 27.34 15.02
CA PRO A 254 6.08 26.75 14.76
C PRO A 254 6.97 26.94 16.02
N VAL A 255 7.53 25.85 16.52
CA VAL A 255 8.36 25.85 17.74
C VAL A 255 9.79 25.40 17.47
N GLY A 256 10.09 24.98 16.24
CA GLY A 256 11.40 24.50 15.84
C GLY A 256 11.37 23.55 14.67
N ASP A 257 12.46 22.83 14.47
CA ASP A 257 12.63 21.89 13.38
C ASP A 257 13.06 20.50 13.88
N GLY A 258 12.73 19.48 13.11
CA GLY A 258 13.10 18.09 13.41
C GLY A 258 13.67 17.36 12.19
N THR A 259 14.61 16.48 12.45
CA THR A 259 15.22 15.59 11.44
C THR A 259 15.23 14.16 11.95
N LEU A 260 14.72 13.26 11.13
CA LEU A 260 14.72 11.82 11.35
C LEU A 260 15.73 11.19 10.39
N THR A 261 16.71 10.44 10.90
CA THR A 261 17.68 9.72 10.08
C THR A 261 17.65 8.25 10.46
N PHE A 262 17.15 7.42 9.55
CA PHE A 262 16.99 5.97 9.77
C PHE A 262 18.27 5.23 9.39
N THR A 263 18.72 4.33 10.27
CA THR A 263 19.81 3.39 9.98
C THR A 263 19.28 2.08 9.39
N ASP A 264 18.06 1.71 9.78
CA ASP A 264 17.28 0.59 9.25
C ASP A 264 15.80 0.82 9.53
N VAL A 265 14.93 -0.17 9.29
CA VAL A 265 13.47 -0.01 9.47
C VAL A 265 13.03 0.16 10.92
N ASP A 266 13.88 -0.20 11.88
CA ASP A 266 13.56 -0.23 13.31
C ASP A 266 14.37 0.76 14.14
N HIS A 267 15.43 1.37 13.58
CA HIS A 267 16.33 2.27 14.32
C HIS A 267 16.52 3.59 13.57
N ALA A 268 16.46 4.68 14.32
CA ALA A 268 16.73 6.02 13.79
C ALA A 268 17.36 6.92 14.86
N THR A 269 17.84 8.08 14.42
CA THR A 269 18.07 9.24 15.27
C THR A 269 17.00 10.28 15.00
N PHE A 270 16.51 10.91 16.07
CA PHE A 270 15.64 12.07 16.04
C PHE A 270 16.41 13.28 16.60
N HIS A 271 16.87 14.15 15.71
CA HIS A 271 17.45 15.42 16.05
C HIS A 271 16.37 16.50 16.02
N TYR A 272 16.30 17.34 17.02
CA TYR A 272 15.36 18.47 17.07
C TYR A 272 15.98 19.70 17.71
N VAL A 273 15.55 20.86 17.20
CA VAL A 273 15.77 22.17 17.83
C VAL A 273 14.38 22.74 18.13
N VAL A 274 13.99 22.76 19.41
CA VAL A 274 12.65 23.18 19.85
C VAL A 274 12.76 24.19 20.98
N ASN A 275 12.20 25.39 20.79
CA ASN A 275 12.26 26.48 21.77
C ASN A 275 13.69 26.78 22.27
N GLY A 276 14.69 26.64 21.38
CA GLY A 276 16.11 26.84 21.69
C GLY A 276 16.81 25.65 22.35
N VAL A 277 16.11 24.53 22.59
CA VAL A 277 16.69 23.27 23.05
C VAL A 277 17.12 22.46 21.85
N ASP A 278 18.43 22.20 21.73
CA ASP A 278 19.04 21.38 20.67
C ASP A 278 19.43 20.02 21.24
N GLN A 279 18.77 18.94 20.77
CA GLN A 279 19.00 17.57 21.25
C GLN A 279 18.89 16.53 20.14
N THR A 280 19.61 15.42 20.32
CA THR A 280 19.50 14.23 19.48
C THR A 280 19.17 13.03 20.36
N LYS A 281 18.12 12.29 19.98
CA LYS A 281 17.72 11.05 20.62
C LYS A 281 17.92 9.88 19.67
N SER A 282 18.56 8.80 20.14
CA SER A 282 18.48 7.52 19.43
C SER A 282 17.11 6.90 19.71
N ILE A 283 16.41 6.49 18.69
CA ILE A 283 15.07 5.92 18.80
C ILE A 283 15.00 4.54 18.14
N VAL A 284 14.16 3.69 18.70
CA VAL A 284 13.93 2.33 18.22
C VAL A 284 12.43 2.07 18.15
N ARG A 285 12.01 1.24 17.20
CA ARG A 285 10.60 0.84 17.06
C ARG A 285 10.13 0.11 18.31
N GLN A 286 8.95 0.48 18.79
CA GLN A 286 8.31 -0.22 19.91
C GLN A 286 7.65 -1.51 19.42
N VAL A 287 8.08 -2.64 19.99
CA VAL A 287 7.55 -3.97 19.68
C VAL A 287 6.89 -4.56 20.90
N PHE A 288 5.61 -4.92 20.79
CA PHE A 288 4.82 -5.57 21.86
C PHE A 288 4.02 -6.78 21.36
N GLY A 289 4.12 -7.13 20.07
CA GLY A 289 3.45 -8.26 19.43
C GLY A 289 4.01 -8.55 18.03
N PRO A 290 3.42 -9.49 17.29
CA PRO A 290 3.80 -9.77 15.91
C PRO A 290 3.72 -8.50 15.04
N MET A 291 4.82 -8.14 14.40
CA MET A 291 4.95 -6.89 13.65
C MET A 291 4.27 -6.99 12.28
N PRO A 292 3.39 -6.05 11.91
CA PRO A 292 2.84 -6.00 10.56
C PRO A 292 3.89 -5.54 9.55
N THR A 293 3.69 -5.93 8.29
CA THR A 293 4.43 -5.36 7.17
C THR A 293 3.61 -4.24 6.54
N CYS A 294 4.14 -3.01 6.58
CA CYS A 294 3.48 -1.83 6.01
C CYS A 294 4.07 -1.47 4.66
N THR A 295 3.23 -1.26 3.66
CA THR A 295 3.67 -0.92 2.29
C THR A 295 2.81 0.20 1.73
N TRP A 296 3.45 1.26 1.24
CA TRP A 296 2.77 2.35 0.56
C TRP A 296 2.33 1.91 -0.84
N GLY A 297 1.08 2.19 -1.18
CA GLY A 297 0.52 1.87 -2.48
C GLY A 297 0.28 0.37 -2.75
N ALA A 298 0.41 -0.50 -1.74
CA ALA A 298 0.15 -1.93 -1.91
C ALA A 298 -1.32 -2.23 -2.28
N GLN A 299 -2.24 -1.36 -1.87
CA GLN A 299 -3.67 -1.49 -2.13
C GLN A 299 -4.24 -0.11 -2.50
N THR A 300 -5.09 -0.08 -3.53
CA THR A 300 -5.78 1.14 -3.97
C THR A 300 -6.95 1.49 -3.06
N ASP A 301 -7.54 0.49 -2.38
CA ASP A 301 -8.65 0.66 -1.44
C ASP A 301 -8.22 0.17 -0.05
N PRO A 302 -7.99 1.08 0.91
CA PRO A 302 -7.62 0.72 2.28
C PRO A 302 -8.76 0.05 3.05
N ALA A 303 -10.02 0.06 2.57
CA ALA A 303 -11.14 -0.59 3.22
C ALA A 303 -10.96 -2.12 3.33
N ILE A 304 -10.17 -2.74 2.44
CA ILE A 304 -9.88 -4.18 2.50
C ILE A 304 -8.78 -4.55 3.51
N ALA A 305 -8.14 -3.57 4.15
CA ALA A 305 -7.08 -3.82 5.13
C ALA A 305 -7.63 -4.45 6.40
N THR A 306 -6.94 -5.47 6.92
CA THR A 306 -7.28 -6.14 8.19
C THR A 306 -6.41 -5.69 9.36
N ASN A 307 -5.34 -4.96 9.08
CA ASN A 307 -4.52 -4.29 10.08
C ASN A 307 -4.84 -2.79 10.09
N TYR A 308 -5.09 -2.24 11.26
CA TYR A 308 -5.57 -0.86 11.43
C TYR A 308 -4.46 0.13 11.78
N GLN A 309 -3.21 -0.27 11.74
CA GLN A 309 -2.07 0.60 12.03
C GLN A 309 -2.04 1.77 11.04
N ASP A 310 -2.23 2.98 11.55
CA ASP A 310 -2.16 4.24 10.82
C ASP A 310 -2.47 5.43 11.73
N LEU A 311 -2.45 6.64 11.14
CA LEU A 311 -3.07 7.83 11.69
C LEU A 311 -4.54 7.90 11.27
N TRP A 312 -5.42 8.12 12.25
CA TRP A 312 -6.87 8.21 12.09
C TRP A 312 -7.41 9.53 12.61
N TRP A 313 -8.45 10.03 12.00
CA TRP A 313 -9.14 11.27 12.37
C TRP A 313 -10.66 11.16 12.21
N ALA A 314 -11.41 12.23 12.56
CA ALA A 314 -12.85 12.22 12.42
C ALA A 314 -13.32 12.06 10.97
N ALA A 315 -14.38 11.30 10.78
CA ALA A 315 -15.11 11.17 9.52
C ALA A 315 -16.31 12.12 9.46
N PRO A 316 -16.62 12.74 8.27
CA PRO A 316 -15.85 12.62 7.04
C PRO A 316 -14.49 13.30 7.12
N ALA A 317 -13.54 12.87 6.28
CA ALA A 317 -12.17 13.40 6.29
C ALA A 317 -12.14 14.93 6.30
N GLY A 318 -11.37 15.51 7.24
CA GLY A 318 -11.26 16.96 7.42
C GLY A 318 -12.36 17.63 8.25
N ALA A 319 -13.42 16.92 8.65
CA ALA A 319 -14.55 17.51 9.38
C ALA A 319 -14.13 18.10 10.73
N GLU A 320 -13.20 17.47 11.42
CA GLU A 320 -12.64 17.92 12.70
C GLU A 320 -11.10 17.93 12.63
N SER A 321 -10.53 18.61 11.64
CA SER A 321 -9.08 18.74 11.52
C SER A 321 -8.47 19.41 12.75
N GLY A 322 -7.34 18.88 13.24
CA GLY A 322 -6.61 19.43 14.39
C GLY A 322 -6.40 18.43 15.52
N TRP A 323 -7.08 17.27 15.50
CA TRP A 323 -6.84 16.16 16.39
C TRP A 323 -6.77 14.84 15.64
N GLY A 324 -6.16 13.83 16.23
CA GLY A 324 -6.07 12.50 15.61
C GLY A 324 -5.63 11.43 16.59
N VAL A 325 -5.70 10.18 16.15
CA VAL A 325 -5.26 9.01 16.91
C VAL A 325 -4.32 8.19 16.03
N ASN A 326 -3.13 7.90 16.54
CA ASN A 326 -2.27 6.89 15.94
C ASN A 326 -2.61 5.52 16.54
N PHE A 327 -2.90 4.55 15.69
CA PHE A 327 -3.00 3.15 16.08
C PHE A 327 -1.71 2.42 15.71
N THR A 328 -1.04 1.86 16.70
CA THR A 328 0.02 0.86 16.51
C THR A 328 -0.60 -0.50 16.73
N HIS A 329 -0.78 -1.28 15.65
CA HIS A 329 -1.53 -2.54 15.68
C HIS A 329 -0.60 -3.72 15.44
N GLN A 330 -0.32 -4.50 16.50
CA GLN A 330 0.56 -5.66 16.49
C GLN A 330 -0.18 -6.88 17.03
N GLY A 331 -0.34 -7.92 16.21
CA GLY A 331 -1.14 -9.08 16.54
C GLY A 331 -2.59 -8.72 16.86
N ASP A 332 -3.08 -9.13 18.02
CA ASP A 332 -4.44 -8.84 18.51
C ASP A 332 -4.50 -7.64 19.47
N THR A 333 -3.51 -6.75 19.44
CA THR A 333 -3.43 -5.58 20.32
C THR A 333 -3.22 -4.30 19.53
N ILE A 334 -4.01 -3.27 19.85
CA ILE A 334 -3.81 -1.91 19.37
C ILE A 334 -3.32 -1.06 20.54
N PHE A 335 -2.16 -0.42 20.39
CA PHE A 335 -1.76 0.69 21.23
C PHE A 335 -2.20 1.98 20.54
N ALA A 336 -3.12 2.70 21.18
CA ALA A 336 -3.66 3.95 20.69
C ALA A 336 -2.98 5.13 21.39
N THR A 337 -2.49 6.11 20.63
CA THR A 337 -2.03 7.40 21.13
C THR A 337 -2.94 8.48 20.55
N TRP A 338 -3.74 9.09 21.40
CA TRP A 338 -4.72 10.10 21.02
C TRP A 338 -4.18 11.49 21.28
N PHE A 339 -4.10 12.32 20.25
CA PHE A 339 -3.61 13.70 20.25
C PHE A 339 -4.81 14.64 20.13
N THR A 340 -5.03 15.46 21.15
CA THR A 340 -6.20 16.34 21.26
C THR A 340 -5.90 17.52 22.18
N TYR A 341 -6.93 18.15 22.77
CA TYR A 341 -6.80 19.31 23.63
C TYR A 341 -7.64 19.16 24.90
N ASP A 342 -7.15 19.73 25.98
CA ASP A 342 -7.83 19.76 27.27
C ASP A 342 -8.92 20.88 27.31
N PHE A 343 -9.58 21.03 28.44
CA PHE A 343 -10.62 22.05 28.64
C PHE A 343 -10.10 23.51 28.62
N GLU A 344 -8.77 23.71 28.57
CA GLU A 344 -8.10 24.99 28.47
C GLU A 344 -7.52 25.22 27.07
N ASP A 345 -7.96 24.43 26.06
CA ASP A 345 -7.52 24.45 24.66
C ASP A 345 -6.01 24.15 24.49
N LYS A 346 -5.39 23.50 25.49
CA LYS A 346 -3.97 23.13 25.49
C LYS A 346 -3.74 21.72 24.96
N PRO A 347 -2.56 21.45 24.40
CA PRO A 347 -2.21 20.10 23.97
C PRO A 347 -2.42 19.07 25.06
N LEU A 348 -3.14 18.01 24.73
CA LEU A 348 -3.37 16.85 25.57
C LEU A 348 -3.14 15.59 24.73
N TRP A 349 -2.33 14.66 25.23
CA TRP A 349 -2.30 13.33 24.67
C TRP A 349 -2.69 12.29 25.72
N LEU A 350 -3.37 11.26 25.23
CA LEU A 350 -3.85 10.12 26.01
C LEU A 350 -3.38 8.83 25.35
N SER A 351 -3.17 7.79 26.12
CA SER A 351 -2.80 6.47 25.58
C SER A 351 -3.74 5.39 26.09
N ALA A 352 -3.89 4.32 25.27
CA ALA A 352 -4.64 3.14 25.67
C ALA A 352 -4.02 1.89 25.02
N THR A 353 -3.92 0.81 25.81
CA THR A 353 -3.65 -0.53 25.29
C THR A 353 -4.97 -1.24 25.15
N LEU A 354 -5.32 -1.62 23.92
CA LEU A 354 -6.62 -2.14 23.52
C LEU A 354 -6.45 -3.56 23.00
N PRO A 355 -6.58 -4.61 23.82
CA PRO A 355 -6.66 -5.97 23.34
C PRO A 355 -7.94 -6.19 22.55
N LYS A 356 -7.87 -7.07 21.55
CA LYS A 356 -9.04 -7.54 20.81
C LYS A 356 -9.94 -8.36 21.71
N SER A 357 -11.20 -7.98 21.80
CA SER A 357 -12.21 -8.66 22.65
C SER A 357 -13.29 -9.36 21.81
N ALA A 358 -13.43 -8.97 20.52
CA ALA A 358 -14.28 -9.63 19.54
C ALA A 358 -13.75 -9.34 18.11
N PRO A 359 -14.28 -9.98 17.05
CA PRO A 359 -13.94 -9.60 15.68
C PRO A 359 -14.12 -8.10 15.47
N GLN A 360 -13.07 -7.41 14.99
CA GLN A 360 -13.05 -5.96 14.71
C GLN A 360 -13.32 -5.05 15.94
N HIS A 361 -13.38 -5.59 17.16
CA HIS A 361 -13.64 -4.85 18.39
C HIS A 361 -12.43 -4.90 19.33
N TYR A 362 -11.97 -3.72 19.77
CA TYR A 362 -10.81 -3.52 20.65
C TYR A 362 -11.22 -2.55 21.78
N ALA A 363 -10.92 -2.89 23.03
CA ALA A 363 -11.28 -2.03 24.16
C ALA A 363 -10.28 -2.11 25.30
N GLY A 364 -10.14 -1.00 26.04
CA GLY A 364 -9.22 -0.94 27.20
C GLY A 364 -9.29 0.38 27.95
N THR A 365 -8.44 0.47 28.97
CA THR A 365 -8.33 1.63 29.84
C THR A 365 -7.53 2.74 29.17
N VAL A 366 -8.01 3.97 29.30
CA VAL A 366 -7.32 5.19 28.86
C VAL A 366 -6.51 5.78 30.01
N TYR A 367 -5.30 6.17 29.68
CA TYR A 367 -4.37 6.77 30.64
C TYR A 367 -3.98 8.19 30.22
N ARG A 368 -3.90 9.06 31.21
CA ARG A 368 -3.20 10.35 31.15
C ARG A 368 -1.87 10.22 31.86
N THR A 369 -0.84 10.84 31.34
CA THR A 369 0.49 10.82 31.93
C THR A 369 1.01 12.22 32.21
N THR A 370 1.91 12.35 33.17
CA THR A 370 2.79 13.50 33.41
C THR A 370 4.21 12.99 33.56
N GLY A 371 5.22 13.82 33.32
CA GLY A 371 6.62 13.36 33.39
C GLY A 371 7.64 14.47 33.29
N PRO A 372 8.93 14.13 33.19
CA PRO A 372 10.01 15.08 33.00
C PRO A 372 9.78 15.95 31.76
N ALA A 373 10.24 17.20 31.80
CA ALA A 373 10.23 18.05 30.60
C ALA A 373 10.94 17.38 29.45
N PHE A 374 10.46 17.60 28.20
CA PHE A 374 11.04 17.03 26.98
C PHE A 374 12.55 17.28 26.84
N SER A 375 13.05 18.34 27.47
CA SER A 375 14.46 18.77 27.48
C SER A 375 15.29 18.17 28.60
N ALA A 376 14.70 17.35 29.48
CA ALA A 376 15.40 16.82 30.67
C ALA A 376 16.56 15.91 30.27
N VAL A 377 17.74 16.19 30.84
CA VAL A 377 18.96 15.37 30.73
C VAL A 377 19.63 15.30 32.10
N PRO A 378 19.75 14.13 32.72
CA PRO A 378 19.19 12.84 32.25
C PRO A 378 17.65 12.80 32.36
N TRP A 379 17.04 11.93 31.58
CA TRP A 379 15.62 11.61 31.68
C TRP A 379 15.38 10.71 32.89
N ASP A 380 14.59 11.17 33.84
CA ASP A 380 14.22 10.36 35.02
C ASP A 380 12.82 9.77 34.86
N LYS A 381 12.76 8.52 34.38
CA LYS A 381 11.49 7.80 34.15
C LYS A 381 10.68 7.57 35.44
N THR A 382 11.28 7.69 36.64
CA THR A 382 10.55 7.54 37.90
C THR A 382 9.60 8.71 38.17
N LEU A 383 9.80 9.84 37.50
CA LEU A 383 8.92 11.00 37.56
C LEU A 383 7.72 10.90 36.64
N VAL A 384 7.67 9.85 35.77
CA VAL A 384 6.49 9.58 34.92
C VAL A 384 5.37 9.02 35.79
N THR A 385 4.24 9.73 35.84
CA THR A 385 3.04 9.25 36.51
C THR A 385 2.00 8.84 35.47
N VAL A 386 1.30 7.75 35.72
CA VAL A 386 0.28 7.19 34.86
C VAL A 386 -1.03 7.12 35.63
N THR A 387 -2.06 7.81 35.15
CA THR A 387 -3.38 7.87 35.82
C THR A 387 -4.45 7.35 34.89
N ALA A 388 -5.20 6.35 35.31
CA ALA A 388 -6.37 5.88 34.57
C ALA A 388 -7.46 6.97 34.62
N VAL A 389 -7.98 7.34 33.44
CA VAL A 389 -8.97 8.42 33.28
C VAL A 389 -10.26 7.97 32.63
N GLY A 390 -10.37 6.69 32.26
CA GLY A 390 -11.57 6.12 31.67
C GLY A 390 -11.30 4.96 30.75
N ASN A 391 -12.18 4.74 29.80
CA ASN A 391 -12.12 3.64 28.85
C ASN A 391 -12.29 4.13 27.41
N LEU A 392 -11.76 3.34 26.47
CA LEU A 392 -11.88 3.52 25.03
C LEU A 392 -12.28 2.19 24.38
N ALA A 393 -13.21 2.26 23.44
CA ALA A 393 -13.58 1.15 22.57
C ALA A 393 -13.50 1.56 21.09
N LEU A 394 -13.00 0.66 20.26
CA LEU A 394 -12.92 0.79 18.81
C LEU A 394 -13.73 -0.32 18.16
N ASP A 395 -14.66 0.05 17.28
CA ASP A 395 -15.42 -0.87 16.44
C ASP A 395 -15.13 -0.55 14.98
N PHE A 396 -14.37 -1.41 14.30
CA PHE A 396 -14.05 -1.24 12.89
C PHE A 396 -15.15 -1.87 12.03
N THR A 397 -15.66 -1.13 11.05
CA THR A 397 -16.57 -1.69 10.04
C THR A 397 -15.82 -2.25 8.84
N ASP A 398 -14.66 -1.68 8.55
CA ASP A 398 -13.71 -2.11 7.51
C ASP A 398 -12.32 -1.53 7.78
N GLY A 399 -11.38 -1.71 6.87
CA GLY A 399 -10.01 -1.20 7.02
C GLY A 399 -9.86 0.32 7.04
N ASN A 400 -10.93 1.08 6.72
CA ASN A 400 -10.90 2.53 6.58
C ASN A 400 -11.93 3.27 7.46
N HIS A 401 -12.84 2.56 8.14
CA HIS A 401 -13.90 3.15 8.94
C HIS A 401 -14.01 2.49 10.32
N ALA A 402 -14.15 3.33 11.34
CA ALA A 402 -14.33 2.89 12.72
C ALA A 402 -15.29 3.79 13.51
N SER A 403 -15.79 3.25 14.61
CA SER A 403 -16.38 3.99 15.72
C SER A 403 -15.36 4.10 16.83
N PHE A 404 -15.17 5.30 17.38
CA PHE A 404 -14.27 5.63 18.47
C PHE A 404 -15.12 6.11 19.66
N HIS A 405 -15.40 5.21 20.60
CA HIS A 405 -16.21 5.49 21.76
C HIS A 405 -15.33 5.65 22.99
N TYR A 406 -15.47 6.73 23.72
CA TYR A 406 -14.73 6.98 24.94
C TYR A 406 -15.63 7.47 26.08
N LEU A 407 -15.34 6.96 27.28
CA LEU A 407 -15.90 7.41 28.56
C LEU A 407 -14.73 7.87 29.43
N LEU A 408 -14.56 9.17 29.58
CA LEU A 408 -13.42 9.77 30.29
C LEU A 408 -13.88 10.67 31.44
N THR A 409 -13.09 10.71 32.52
CA THR A 409 -13.24 11.67 33.62
C THR A 409 -11.96 12.48 33.73
N LEU A 410 -12.03 13.76 33.33
CA LEU A 410 -10.89 14.69 33.28
C LEU A 410 -11.27 16.07 33.84
N GLY A 411 -10.25 16.91 34.08
CA GLY A 411 -10.44 18.29 34.52
C GLY A 411 -10.41 18.49 36.02
N THR A 412 -10.49 19.78 36.45
CA THR A 412 -10.58 20.20 37.85
C THR A 412 -11.57 21.36 37.93
N PRO A 413 -12.81 21.13 38.43
CA PRO A 413 -13.32 19.87 39.00
C PRO A 413 -13.46 18.77 37.90
N PRO A 414 -13.48 17.47 38.27
CA PRO A 414 -13.63 16.38 37.35
C PRO A 414 -14.95 16.45 36.54
N GLN A 415 -14.86 16.29 35.24
CA GLN A 415 -15.98 16.21 34.33
C GLN A 415 -15.98 14.85 33.61
N THR A 416 -17.11 14.17 33.60
CA THR A 416 -17.26 12.90 32.88
C THR A 416 -17.85 13.17 31.50
N VAL A 417 -17.18 12.66 30.47
CA VAL A 417 -17.56 12.79 29.07
C VAL A 417 -17.76 11.41 28.49
N ASP A 418 -18.92 11.16 27.93
CA ASP A 418 -19.29 9.95 27.19
C ASP A 418 -19.61 10.35 25.76
N GLN A 419 -18.75 9.94 24.79
CA GLN A 419 -18.88 10.42 23.42
C GLN A 419 -18.40 9.35 22.41
N THR A 420 -19.07 9.35 21.27
CA THR A 420 -18.67 8.50 20.12
C THR A 420 -18.39 9.37 18.90
N LYS A 421 -17.25 9.13 18.27
CA LYS A 421 -16.86 9.76 17.00
C LYS A 421 -16.73 8.72 15.90
N LYS A 422 -17.16 9.07 14.68
CA LYS A 422 -16.86 8.30 13.47
C LYS A 422 -15.44 8.61 13.03
N MET A 423 -14.69 7.59 12.61
CA MET A 423 -13.28 7.71 12.26
C MET A 423 -13.01 7.18 10.86
N THR A 424 -12.01 7.77 10.20
CA THR A 424 -11.43 7.27 8.96
C THR A 424 -9.90 7.42 8.99
N ARG A 425 -9.18 6.67 8.14
CA ARG A 425 -7.72 6.86 8.00
C ARG A 425 -7.40 8.23 7.42
N GLN A 426 -6.29 8.81 7.85
CA GLN A 426 -5.77 10.03 7.26
C GLN A 426 -4.84 9.70 6.09
N VAL A 427 -5.34 9.82 4.87
CA VAL A 427 -4.55 9.66 3.65
C VAL A 427 -4.11 11.04 3.17
N PHE A 428 -2.82 11.35 3.29
CA PHE A 428 -2.21 12.59 2.83
C PHE A 428 -1.37 12.41 1.55
N ARG A 429 -1.08 11.14 1.19
CA ARG A 429 -0.50 10.72 -0.09
C ARG A 429 -1.27 9.52 -0.62
N SER A 430 -2.10 9.71 -1.65
CA SER A 430 -2.81 8.60 -2.30
C SER A 430 -1.83 7.69 -3.03
N PRO A 431 -2.04 6.35 -2.95
CA PRO A 431 -3.19 5.64 -2.38
C PRO A 431 -3.10 5.34 -0.88
N GLY A 432 -2.11 5.80 -0.16
CA GLY A 432 -1.91 5.55 1.26
C GLY A 432 -1.06 4.31 1.56
N THR A 433 -0.71 4.13 2.83
CA THR A 433 0.01 2.95 3.33
C THR A 433 -0.99 1.96 3.92
N VAL A 434 -0.81 0.69 3.61
CA VAL A 434 -1.58 -0.40 4.19
C VAL A 434 -0.62 -1.38 4.86
N CYS A 435 -0.98 -1.80 6.07
CA CYS A 435 -0.23 -2.80 6.82
C CYS A 435 -0.96 -4.14 6.75
N THR A 436 -0.20 -5.22 6.50
CA THR A 436 -0.68 -6.60 6.55
C THR A 436 -0.18 -7.25 7.83
N PRO A 437 -1.02 -8.06 8.52
CA PRO A 437 -0.58 -8.82 9.69
C PRO A 437 0.64 -9.70 9.38
N ALA A 438 1.46 -10.01 10.42
CA ALA A 438 2.57 -10.94 10.34
C ALA A 438 2.12 -12.36 10.05
#